data_a2bd7df3d1abb23cc9125b059bc08615
#
_entry.id   a2bd7df3d1abb23cc9125b059bc08615
#
_cell.length_a   1.000
_cell.length_b   1.000
_cell.length_c   1.000
_cell.angle_alpha   90.00
_cell.angle_beta   90.00
_cell.angle_gamma   90.00
#
_symmetry.space_group_name_H-M   'P 1'
#
loop_
_entity.id
_entity.type
_entity.pdbx_description
1 polymer ?
#
loop_
_entity_poly.entity_id
_entity_poly.type
_entity_poly.pdbx_seq_one_letter_code
_entity_poly.pdbx_strand_id
1 'polypeptide(L)'
;MKLTEVILQTDKEFSNRDAEKLRGYFGHYFKDLIIFHNHIDAFTFNYDYAFIQYKIINKKPCIIGINSGADILFENIDKIKKIVINNEEIEVEPMLTIKFPELKIEDKFYKYKFETLWFALNSDNYKKYKSGSFDLNKQLRNNILEFFKMCGVWADREIIVKGNFKESILTQKDIKIKGFYGEFSVNVNLPDNISLGKRKSIGLGRIKKI
;
A
#
# COMPACT_ATOMS: atom_id res chain seq x y z
N MET A 1 -7.22 -14.66 3.07
CA MET A 1 -5.83 -14.20 2.85
C MET A 1 -5.09 -14.08 4.18
N LYS A 2 -3.77 -14.20 4.20
CA LYS A 2 -2.93 -13.92 5.40
C LYS A 2 -2.39 -12.51 5.31
N LEU A 3 -2.42 -11.77 6.39
CA LEU A 3 -1.89 -10.41 6.50
C LEU A 3 -1.07 -10.31 7.78
N THR A 4 0.20 -9.92 7.65
CA THR A 4 1.10 -9.64 8.77
C THR A 4 1.37 -8.14 8.82
N GLU A 5 1.07 -7.51 9.94
CA GLU A 5 1.37 -6.11 10.21
C GLU A 5 2.48 -6.04 11.26
N VAL A 6 3.57 -5.36 10.94
CA VAL A 6 4.68 -5.11 11.86
C VAL A 6 4.82 -3.62 12.06
N ILE A 7 4.59 -3.16 13.29
CA ILE A 7 4.85 -1.79 13.71
C ILE A 7 6.21 -1.76 14.39
N LEU A 8 7.11 -0.93 13.92
CA LEU A 8 8.43 -0.76 14.52
C LEU A 8 8.35 0.34 15.59
N GLN A 9 8.31 -0.09 16.85
CA GLN A 9 8.29 0.83 17.99
C GLN A 9 9.65 1.50 18.15
N THR A 10 9.65 2.79 18.37
CA THR A 10 10.84 3.64 18.57
C THR A 10 10.41 4.96 19.17
N ASP A 11 11.29 5.70 19.81
CA ASP A 11 11.00 7.04 20.37
C ASP A 11 10.87 8.12 19.29
N LYS A 12 11.36 7.84 18.06
CA LYS A 12 11.27 8.80 16.96
C LYS A 12 9.92 8.80 16.26
N GLU A 13 9.58 9.97 15.74
CA GLU A 13 8.39 10.19 14.90
C GLU A 13 8.78 10.29 13.43
N PHE A 14 7.94 9.76 12.55
CA PHE A 14 8.15 9.70 11.10
C PHE A 14 6.97 10.33 10.36
N SER A 15 7.25 10.80 9.15
CA SER A 15 6.26 11.31 8.21
C SER A 15 5.95 10.27 7.12
N ASN A 16 4.81 10.41 6.43
CA ASN A 16 4.47 9.51 5.33
C ASN A 16 5.54 9.45 4.22
N ARG A 17 6.38 10.49 4.07
CA ARG A 17 7.49 10.51 3.09
C ARG A 17 8.60 9.52 3.43
N ASP A 18 8.73 9.14 4.69
CA ASP A 18 9.77 8.22 5.14
C ASP A 18 9.47 6.75 4.79
N ALA A 19 8.24 6.43 4.37
CA ALA A 19 7.90 5.10 3.87
C ALA A 19 8.73 4.69 2.63
N GLU A 20 9.09 5.64 1.76
CA GLU A 20 9.99 5.38 0.62
C GLU A 20 11.41 5.02 1.08
N LYS A 21 11.91 5.74 2.09
CA LYS A 21 13.23 5.47 2.69
C LYS A 21 13.25 4.14 3.43
N LEU A 22 12.17 3.84 4.15
CA LEU A 22 11.97 2.54 4.82
C LEU A 22 12.04 1.39 3.81
N ARG A 23 11.34 1.51 2.67
CA ARG A 23 11.44 0.54 1.57
C ARG A 23 12.86 0.41 1.05
N GLY A 24 13.57 1.52 0.84
CA GLY A 24 14.97 1.53 0.38
C GLY A 24 15.89 0.79 1.36
N TYR A 25 15.73 1.06 2.64
CA TYR A 25 16.48 0.37 3.69
C TYR A 25 16.25 -1.13 3.69
N PHE A 26 14.99 -1.58 3.74
CA PHE A 26 14.67 -3.01 3.78
C PHE A 26 15.00 -3.72 2.48
N GLY A 27 14.87 -3.05 1.34
CA GLY A 27 15.31 -3.58 0.05
C GLY A 27 16.81 -3.84 -0.02
N HIS A 28 17.61 -3.02 0.67
CA HIS A 28 19.05 -3.26 0.81
C HIS A 28 19.38 -4.28 1.90
N TYR A 29 18.72 -4.19 3.05
CA TYR A 29 18.95 -5.08 4.20
C TYR A 29 18.62 -6.54 3.89
N PHE A 30 17.51 -6.77 3.17
CA PHE A 30 17.07 -8.08 2.69
C PHE A 30 17.29 -8.26 1.18
N LYS A 31 18.46 -7.86 0.67
CA LYS A 31 18.79 -7.87 -0.77
C LYS A 31 18.58 -9.23 -1.45
N ASP A 32 18.76 -10.32 -0.72
CA ASP A 32 18.61 -11.69 -1.23
C ASP A 32 17.13 -12.14 -1.27
N LEU A 33 16.20 -11.34 -0.70
CA LEU A 33 14.77 -11.60 -0.69
C LEU A 33 14.05 -10.61 -1.61
N ILE A 34 13.88 -10.96 -2.88
CA ILE A 34 13.30 -10.11 -3.95
C ILE A 34 11.98 -9.46 -3.53
N ILE A 35 11.17 -10.15 -2.72
CA ILE A 35 9.86 -9.66 -2.27
C ILE A 35 9.92 -8.32 -1.51
N PHE A 36 11.06 -7.99 -0.88
CA PHE A 36 11.25 -6.71 -0.15
C PHE A 36 11.50 -5.52 -1.07
N HIS A 37 11.96 -5.72 -2.30
CA HIS A 37 12.35 -4.63 -3.19
C HIS A 37 11.74 -4.67 -4.61
N ASN A 38 11.16 -5.79 -5.05
CA ASN A 38 10.57 -5.98 -6.38
C ASN A 38 11.50 -5.65 -7.56
N HIS A 39 12.82 -5.82 -7.41
CA HIS A 39 13.80 -5.75 -8.49
C HIS A 39 14.38 -7.13 -8.71
N ILE A 40 14.42 -7.60 -9.96
CA ILE A 40 15.07 -8.87 -10.33
C ILE A 40 16.56 -8.60 -10.56
N ASP A 41 16.89 -7.47 -11.20
CA ASP A 41 18.25 -6.96 -11.41
C ASP A 41 18.23 -5.41 -11.49
N ALA A 42 19.38 -4.79 -11.78
CA ALA A 42 19.51 -3.33 -11.84
C ALA A 42 18.61 -2.65 -12.87
N PHE A 43 18.09 -3.39 -13.86
CA PHE A 43 17.30 -2.87 -14.98
C PHE A 43 15.92 -3.51 -15.11
N THR A 44 15.68 -4.66 -14.48
CA THR A 44 14.44 -5.42 -14.60
C THR A 44 13.60 -5.29 -13.32
N PHE A 45 12.47 -4.60 -13.44
CA PHE A 45 11.47 -4.54 -12.38
C PHE A 45 10.57 -5.76 -12.45
N ASN A 46 10.43 -6.47 -11.34
CA ASN A 46 9.29 -7.35 -11.18
C ASN A 46 8.05 -6.47 -10.93
N TYR A 47 7.26 -6.24 -11.96
CA TYR A 47 5.99 -5.49 -11.87
C TYR A 47 4.87 -6.30 -11.21
N ASP A 48 5.19 -7.48 -10.67
CA ASP A 48 4.27 -8.29 -9.93
C ASP A 48 3.74 -7.55 -8.68
N TYR A 49 2.90 -8.21 -7.96
CA TYR A 49 2.15 -7.65 -6.86
C TYR A 49 3.05 -7.17 -5.71
N ALA A 50 2.69 -6.04 -5.10
CA ALA A 50 3.36 -5.51 -3.90
C ALA A 50 2.91 -6.29 -2.65
N PHE A 51 3.43 -7.51 -2.46
CA PHE A 51 3.16 -8.35 -1.28
C PHE A 51 3.74 -7.76 0.01
N ILE A 52 4.73 -6.87 -0.09
CA ILE A 52 5.24 -6.06 1.03
C ILE A 52 4.92 -4.58 0.76
N GLN A 53 4.32 -3.92 1.76
CA GLN A 53 3.97 -2.52 1.70
C GLN A 53 4.52 -1.79 2.92
N TYR A 54 5.30 -0.74 2.70
CA TYR A 54 5.89 0.11 3.74
C TYR A 54 5.02 1.33 3.99
N LYS A 55 4.84 1.70 5.25
CA LYS A 55 3.93 2.78 5.65
C LYS A 55 4.45 3.49 6.89
N ILE A 56 3.88 4.66 7.14
CA ILE A 56 3.96 5.31 8.44
C ILE A 56 2.53 5.36 8.99
N ILE A 57 2.33 4.75 10.14
CA ILE A 57 1.03 4.70 10.83
C ILE A 57 1.22 5.26 12.22
N ASN A 58 0.41 6.26 12.60
CA ASN A 58 0.54 6.96 13.88
C ASN A 58 1.99 7.40 14.16
N LYS A 59 2.65 7.96 13.13
CA LYS A 59 4.04 8.42 13.15
C LYS A 59 5.09 7.31 13.38
N LYS A 60 4.71 6.04 13.37
CA LYS A 60 5.63 4.89 13.50
C LYS A 60 5.80 4.17 12.16
N PRO A 61 7.02 3.68 11.85
CA PRO A 61 7.25 2.84 10.68
C PRO A 61 6.44 1.55 10.79
N CYS A 62 5.82 1.16 9.69
CA CYS A 62 5.00 -0.04 9.61
C CYS A 62 5.28 -0.80 8.32
N ILE A 63 5.34 -2.11 8.40
CA ILE A 63 5.47 -3.02 7.25
C ILE A 63 4.25 -3.93 7.23
N ILE A 64 3.59 -4.01 6.09
CA ILE A 64 2.47 -4.94 5.89
C ILE A 64 2.89 -5.98 4.87
N GLY A 65 2.88 -7.23 5.28
CA GLY A 65 3.03 -8.39 4.42
C GLY A 65 1.68 -8.99 4.07
N ILE A 66 1.51 -9.43 2.82
CA ILE A 66 0.26 -10.01 2.29
C ILE A 66 0.61 -11.37 1.69
N ASN A 67 -0.10 -12.44 2.09
CA ASN A 67 0.12 -13.84 1.67
C ASN A 67 1.62 -14.23 1.78
N SER A 68 2.33 -14.53 0.68
CA SER A 68 3.77 -14.86 0.70
C SER A 68 4.62 -13.77 1.36
N GLY A 69 4.26 -12.49 1.20
CA GLY A 69 4.91 -11.39 1.91
C GLY A 69 4.67 -11.44 3.42
N ALA A 70 3.51 -11.95 3.86
CA ALA A 70 3.21 -12.12 5.27
C ALA A 70 4.04 -13.24 5.91
N ASP A 71 4.26 -14.34 5.19
CA ASP A 71 5.09 -15.45 5.65
C ASP A 71 6.56 -15.05 5.77
N ILE A 72 7.11 -14.47 4.71
CA ILE A 72 8.52 -14.02 4.68
C ILE A 72 8.79 -12.92 5.73
N LEU A 73 7.85 -12.00 5.93
CA LEU A 73 7.99 -10.98 6.96
C LEU A 73 7.99 -11.58 8.36
N PHE A 74 7.13 -12.56 8.62
CA PHE A 74 7.09 -13.30 9.89
C PHE A 74 8.40 -14.05 10.16
N GLU A 75 8.93 -14.76 9.16
CA GLU A 75 10.17 -15.55 9.29
C GLU A 75 11.42 -14.68 9.53
N ASN A 76 11.38 -13.40 9.20
CA ASN A 76 12.53 -12.50 9.28
C ASN A 76 12.38 -11.38 10.33
N ILE A 77 11.29 -11.39 11.12
CA ILE A 77 11.00 -10.29 12.07
C ILE A 77 12.10 -10.15 13.14
N ASP A 78 12.66 -11.25 13.63
CA ASP A 78 13.68 -11.25 14.68
C ASP A 78 15.00 -10.61 14.25
N LYS A 79 15.22 -10.48 12.94
CA LYS A 79 16.37 -9.79 12.35
C LYS A 79 16.22 -8.26 12.38
N ILE A 80 15.02 -7.73 12.59
CA ILE A 80 14.71 -6.30 12.55
C ILE A 80 14.95 -5.72 13.95
N LYS A 81 16.16 -5.25 14.23
CA LYS A 81 16.52 -4.60 15.50
C LYS A 81 16.74 -3.10 15.34
N LYS A 82 17.02 -2.65 14.12
CA LYS A 82 17.28 -1.27 13.78
C LYS A 82 16.85 -0.95 12.37
N ILE A 83 16.69 0.33 12.09
CA ILE A 83 16.49 0.88 10.74
C ILE A 83 17.44 2.04 10.52
N VAL A 84 17.79 2.34 9.26
CA VAL A 84 18.58 3.51 8.91
C VAL A 84 17.73 4.43 8.03
N ILE A 85 17.45 5.63 8.51
CA ILE A 85 16.67 6.65 7.81
C ILE A 85 17.45 7.97 7.86
N ASN A 86 17.70 8.61 6.72
CA ASN A 86 18.48 9.85 6.63
C ASN A 86 19.91 9.73 7.21
N ASN A 87 20.59 8.61 7.01
CA ASN A 87 21.90 8.27 7.56
C ASN A 87 21.93 8.20 9.11
N GLU A 88 20.80 8.10 9.73
CA GLU A 88 20.65 7.91 11.17
C GLU A 88 20.20 6.48 11.47
N GLU A 89 20.97 5.78 12.30
CA GLU A 89 20.62 4.48 12.84
C GLU A 89 19.66 4.65 14.01
N ILE A 90 18.55 3.92 13.97
CA ILE A 90 17.45 4.04 14.93
C ILE A 90 17.11 2.63 15.43
N GLU A 91 17.26 2.39 16.70
CA GLU A 91 16.82 1.17 17.36
C GLU A 91 15.30 1.05 17.27
N VAL A 92 14.83 -0.16 16.99
CA VAL A 92 13.39 -0.45 16.90
C VAL A 92 13.04 -1.78 17.56
N GLU A 93 11.85 -1.82 18.13
CA GLU A 93 11.22 -3.04 18.63
C GLU A 93 10.03 -3.40 17.73
N PRO A 94 10.09 -4.53 16.99
CA PRO A 94 9.00 -4.93 16.11
C PRO A 94 7.83 -5.51 16.91
N MET A 95 6.64 -4.92 16.76
CA MET A 95 5.38 -5.44 17.25
C MET A 95 4.60 -6.08 16.10
N LEU A 96 4.38 -7.38 16.18
CA LEU A 96 3.76 -8.18 15.14
C LEU A 96 2.28 -8.46 15.45
N THR A 97 1.45 -8.32 14.41
CA THR A 97 0.05 -8.78 14.41
C THR A 97 -0.24 -9.58 13.15
N ILE A 98 -0.78 -10.79 13.31
CA ILE A 98 -1.22 -11.63 12.19
C ILE A 98 -2.75 -11.64 12.14
N LYS A 99 -3.30 -11.43 10.95
CA LYS A 99 -4.74 -11.42 10.67
C LYS A 99 -5.06 -12.32 9.48
N PHE A 100 -6.25 -12.89 9.46
CA PHE A 100 -6.76 -13.73 8.37
C PHE A 100 -8.07 -13.16 7.83
N PRO A 101 -8.08 -11.94 7.26
CA PRO A 101 -9.29 -11.35 6.74
C PRO A 101 -9.82 -12.18 5.56
N GLU A 102 -11.13 -12.36 5.54
CA GLU A 102 -11.82 -12.94 4.40
C GLU A 102 -12.07 -11.85 3.36
N LEU A 103 -11.56 -12.05 2.16
CA LEU A 103 -11.77 -11.14 1.03
C LEU A 103 -12.89 -11.70 0.14
N LYS A 104 -14.08 -11.13 0.28
CA LYS A 104 -15.28 -11.54 -0.50
C LYS A 104 -16.14 -10.33 -0.86
N ILE A 105 -16.97 -10.52 -1.87
CA ILE A 105 -17.98 -9.54 -2.29
C ILE A 105 -19.27 -9.85 -1.51
N GLU A 106 -19.85 -8.83 -0.91
CA GLU A 106 -21.02 -8.94 -0.05
C GLU A 106 -22.17 -8.04 -0.57
N ASP A 107 -23.39 -8.23 -0.06
CA ASP A 107 -24.51 -7.33 -0.36
C ASP A 107 -24.44 -6.06 0.50
N LYS A 108 -23.62 -6.09 1.55
CA LYS A 108 -23.36 -4.97 2.45
C LYS A 108 -22.28 -4.06 1.91
N PHE A 109 -22.46 -2.75 2.07
CA PHE A 109 -21.44 -1.75 1.75
C PHE A 109 -20.65 -1.34 2.99
N TYR A 110 -19.33 -1.20 2.80
CA TYR A 110 -18.36 -0.74 3.79
C TYR A 110 -17.82 0.60 3.35
N LYS A 111 -17.66 1.53 4.30
CA LYS A 111 -17.13 2.87 4.03
C LYS A 111 -15.65 2.96 4.40
N TYR A 112 -14.90 3.61 3.54
CA TYR A 112 -13.46 3.83 3.70
C TYR A 112 -13.09 5.26 3.34
N LYS A 113 -11.96 5.71 3.87
CA LYS A 113 -11.27 6.93 3.42
C LYS A 113 -9.84 6.63 3.02
N PHE A 114 -9.30 7.45 2.13
CA PHE A 114 -7.87 7.45 1.84
C PHE A 114 -7.13 8.28 2.88
N GLU A 115 -6.32 7.61 3.70
CA GLU A 115 -5.44 8.26 4.68
C GLU A 115 -4.19 8.87 4.04
N THR A 116 -3.80 8.36 2.87
CA THR A 116 -2.71 8.89 2.05
C THR A 116 -3.19 9.07 0.60
N LEU A 117 -2.50 9.92 -0.14
CA LEU A 117 -2.89 10.28 -1.51
C LEU A 117 -2.99 9.02 -2.40
N TRP A 118 -4.14 8.83 -3.03
CA TRP A 118 -4.37 7.76 -3.99
C TRP A 118 -3.93 8.18 -5.39
N PHE A 119 -3.00 7.43 -5.99
CA PHE A 119 -2.54 7.64 -7.34
C PHE A 119 -3.31 6.75 -8.31
N ALA A 120 -4.39 7.32 -8.88
CA ALA A 120 -5.28 6.68 -9.83
C ALA A 120 -4.79 6.80 -11.28
N LEU A 121 -4.01 7.84 -11.59
CA LEU A 121 -3.67 8.20 -12.95
C LEU A 121 -2.32 7.64 -13.39
N ASN A 122 -2.22 7.38 -14.70
CA ASN A 122 -0.99 7.10 -15.42
C ASN A 122 -0.91 8.00 -16.67
N SER A 123 0.15 7.91 -17.45
CA SER A 123 0.31 8.66 -18.69
C SER A 123 -0.86 8.45 -19.66
N ASP A 124 -1.37 7.24 -19.76
CA ASP A 124 -2.39 6.85 -20.75
C ASP A 124 -3.78 7.34 -20.39
N ASN A 125 -4.14 7.29 -19.09
CA ASN A 125 -5.45 7.72 -18.62
C ASN A 125 -5.51 9.20 -18.20
N TYR A 126 -4.36 9.88 -18.08
CA TYR A 126 -4.32 11.30 -17.72
C TYR A 126 -5.01 12.20 -18.75
N LYS A 127 -4.87 11.87 -20.04
CA LYS A 127 -5.58 12.61 -21.12
C LYS A 127 -7.09 12.48 -20.98
N LYS A 128 -7.58 11.28 -20.70
CA LYS A 128 -9.01 10.99 -20.44
C LYS A 128 -9.53 11.74 -19.21
N TYR A 129 -8.71 11.81 -18.16
CA TYR A 129 -9.05 12.56 -16.97
C TYR A 129 -9.21 14.07 -17.28
N LYS A 130 -8.28 14.66 -18.03
CA LYS A 130 -8.36 16.07 -18.45
C LYS A 130 -9.58 16.38 -19.30
N SER A 131 -10.03 15.46 -20.15
CA SER A 131 -11.23 15.63 -20.99
C SER A 131 -12.54 15.34 -20.23
N GLY A 132 -12.48 15.00 -18.94
CA GLY A 132 -13.67 14.65 -18.14
C GLY A 132 -14.28 13.27 -18.46
N SER A 133 -13.60 12.45 -19.27
CA SER A 133 -14.08 11.11 -19.68
C SER A 133 -13.53 9.97 -18.81
N PHE A 134 -12.81 10.27 -17.73
CA PHE A 134 -12.22 9.26 -16.85
C PHE A 134 -13.04 9.06 -15.58
N ASP A 135 -13.47 7.84 -15.36
CA ASP A 135 -14.26 7.44 -14.18
C ASP A 135 -13.34 6.93 -13.06
N LEU A 136 -13.24 7.71 -11.98
CA LEU A 136 -12.46 7.39 -10.79
C LEU A 136 -13.05 6.20 -10.01
N ASN A 137 -14.37 6.00 -9.99
CA ASN A 137 -14.98 4.84 -9.35
C ASN A 137 -14.60 3.54 -10.07
N LYS A 138 -14.63 3.57 -11.42
CA LYS A 138 -14.17 2.46 -12.25
C LYS A 138 -12.69 2.16 -12.02
N GLN A 139 -11.85 3.21 -11.90
CA GLN A 139 -10.42 3.03 -11.63
C GLN A 139 -10.19 2.40 -10.23
N LEU A 140 -10.92 2.85 -9.22
CA LEU A 140 -10.79 2.28 -7.87
C LEU A 140 -11.28 0.83 -7.84
N ARG A 141 -12.39 0.52 -8.53
CA ARG A 141 -12.84 -0.87 -8.73
C ARG A 141 -11.73 -1.73 -9.34
N ASN A 142 -11.04 -1.24 -10.38
CA ASN A 142 -9.94 -1.98 -11.01
C ASN A 142 -8.77 -2.20 -10.04
N ASN A 143 -8.44 -1.22 -9.18
CA ASN A 143 -7.40 -1.39 -8.16
C ASN A 143 -7.81 -2.41 -7.09
N ILE A 144 -9.09 -2.50 -6.73
CA ILE A 144 -9.61 -3.53 -5.82
C ILE A 144 -9.56 -4.91 -6.50
N LEU A 145 -9.93 -5.02 -7.78
CA LEU A 145 -9.79 -6.26 -8.55
C LEU A 145 -8.33 -6.73 -8.66
N GLU A 146 -7.39 -5.78 -8.83
CA GLU A 146 -5.94 -6.08 -8.79
C GLU A 146 -5.53 -6.63 -7.41
N PHE A 147 -6.09 -6.08 -6.34
CA PHE A 147 -5.86 -6.58 -4.97
C PHE A 147 -6.42 -8.00 -4.79
N PHE A 148 -7.62 -8.31 -5.31
CA PHE A 148 -8.17 -9.66 -5.33
C PHE A 148 -7.25 -10.65 -6.03
N LYS A 149 -6.79 -10.29 -7.23
CA LYS A 149 -5.85 -11.12 -8.01
C LYS A 149 -4.54 -11.38 -7.24
N MET A 150 -3.98 -10.34 -6.63
CA MET A 150 -2.79 -10.46 -5.79
C MET A 150 -3.02 -11.43 -4.61
N CYS A 151 -4.21 -11.45 -4.06
CA CYS A 151 -4.57 -12.35 -2.97
C CYS A 151 -4.94 -13.77 -3.43
N GLY A 152 -4.96 -14.04 -4.74
CA GLY A 152 -5.41 -15.32 -5.28
C GLY A 152 -6.90 -15.56 -5.12
N VAL A 153 -7.70 -14.50 -4.96
CA VAL A 153 -9.15 -14.56 -4.77
C VAL A 153 -9.85 -14.18 -6.07
N TRP A 154 -10.79 -15.00 -6.49
CA TRP A 154 -11.64 -14.70 -7.65
C TRP A 154 -12.83 -13.83 -7.24
N ALA A 155 -13.09 -12.77 -8.00
CA ALA A 155 -14.29 -11.95 -7.83
C ALA A 155 -15.47 -12.66 -8.51
N ASP A 156 -16.33 -13.27 -7.73
CA ASP A 156 -17.50 -14.05 -8.18
C ASP A 156 -18.69 -13.18 -8.60
N ARG A 157 -18.69 -11.91 -8.20
CA ARG A 157 -19.71 -10.90 -8.50
C ARG A 157 -19.08 -9.55 -8.84
N GLU A 158 -19.90 -8.59 -9.24
CA GLU A 158 -19.45 -7.25 -9.52
C GLU A 158 -19.04 -6.50 -8.24
N ILE A 159 -17.83 -5.94 -8.24
CA ILE A 159 -17.40 -4.99 -7.22
C ILE A 159 -18.00 -3.62 -7.54
N ILE A 160 -18.81 -3.09 -6.64
CA ILE A 160 -19.49 -1.81 -6.78
C ILE A 160 -18.78 -0.78 -5.89
N VAL A 161 -18.30 0.29 -6.51
CA VAL A 161 -17.64 1.41 -5.83
C VAL A 161 -18.42 2.69 -6.03
N LYS A 162 -18.65 3.44 -4.95
CA LYS A 162 -19.25 4.78 -4.96
C LYS A 162 -18.38 5.69 -4.10
N GLY A 163 -17.65 6.62 -4.69
CA GLY A 163 -16.73 7.50 -3.98
C GLY A 163 -16.87 8.97 -4.38
N ASN A 164 -16.41 9.83 -3.49
CA ASN A 164 -16.25 11.25 -3.72
C ASN A 164 -14.78 11.60 -3.54
N PHE A 165 -14.11 12.02 -4.61
CA PHE A 165 -12.68 12.23 -4.64
C PHE A 165 -12.33 13.67 -4.95
N LYS A 166 -11.41 14.23 -4.14
CA LYS A 166 -10.85 15.58 -4.33
C LYS A 166 -9.42 15.46 -4.83
N GLU A 167 -9.12 16.18 -5.91
CA GLU A 167 -7.78 16.27 -6.45
C GLU A 167 -6.82 16.93 -5.46
N SER A 168 -5.61 16.43 -5.40
CA SER A 168 -4.49 16.99 -4.66
C SER A 168 -3.18 16.74 -5.39
N ILE A 169 -2.17 17.54 -5.11
CA ILE A 169 -0.86 17.45 -5.72
C ILE A 169 0.17 17.11 -4.66
N LEU A 170 0.97 16.07 -4.91
CA LEU A 170 2.16 15.75 -4.14
C LEU A 170 3.40 16.13 -4.95
N THR A 171 4.29 16.91 -4.36
CA THR A 171 5.62 17.16 -4.94
C THR A 171 6.61 16.15 -4.37
N GLN A 172 7.24 15.36 -5.23
CA GLN A 172 8.26 14.38 -4.87
C GLN A 172 9.42 14.47 -5.86
N LYS A 173 10.63 14.69 -5.36
CA LYS A 173 11.83 14.90 -6.21
C LYS A 173 11.58 15.93 -7.32
N ASP A 174 11.01 17.08 -6.96
CA ASP A 174 10.65 18.20 -7.85
C ASP A 174 9.58 17.87 -8.92
N ILE A 175 9.05 16.67 -8.91
CA ILE A 175 7.97 16.26 -9.81
C ILE A 175 6.62 16.43 -9.10
N LYS A 176 5.72 17.21 -9.70
CA LYS A 176 4.34 17.35 -9.24
C LYS A 176 3.51 16.16 -9.73
N ILE A 177 3.00 15.37 -8.82
CA ILE A 177 2.18 14.18 -9.11
C ILE A 177 0.76 14.45 -8.60
N LYS A 178 -0.19 14.29 -9.51
CA LYS A 178 -1.61 14.43 -9.20
C LYS A 178 -2.14 13.12 -8.59
N GLY A 179 -2.88 13.26 -7.51
CA GLY A 179 -3.56 12.14 -6.86
C GLY A 179 -4.86 12.63 -6.20
N PHE A 180 -5.48 11.76 -5.42
CA PHE A 180 -6.80 12.00 -4.87
C PHE A 180 -6.86 11.63 -3.40
N TYR A 181 -7.58 12.42 -2.62
CA TYR A 181 -8.14 12.06 -1.33
C TYR A 181 -9.64 11.88 -1.46
N GLY A 182 -10.26 11.23 -0.50
CA GLY A 182 -11.71 11.13 -0.43
C GLY A 182 -12.19 9.89 0.29
N GLU A 183 -13.50 9.77 0.31
CA GLU A 183 -14.21 8.65 0.92
C GLU A 183 -14.91 7.85 -0.17
N PHE A 184 -15.07 6.57 0.08
CA PHE A 184 -15.80 5.68 -0.81
C PHE A 184 -16.51 4.57 -0.06
N SER A 185 -17.58 4.07 -0.65
CA SER A 185 -18.28 2.87 -0.23
C SER A 185 -18.02 1.77 -1.26
N VAL A 186 -17.82 0.56 -0.78
CA VAL A 186 -17.60 -0.63 -1.62
C VAL A 186 -18.26 -1.85 -0.97
N ASN A 187 -18.78 -2.76 -1.79
CA ASN A 187 -19.39 -4.01 -1.34
C ASN A 187 -18.36 -5.12 -1.03
N VAL A 188 -17.17 -4.72 -0.57
CA VAL A 188 -16.08 -5.61 -0.14
C VAL A 188 -15.57 -5.16 1.21
N ASN A 189 -15.42 -6.11 2.15
CA ASN A 189 -14.79 -5.85 3.44
C ASN A 189 -13.26 -5.88 3.30
N LEU A 190 -12.66 -4.75 2.90
CA LEU A 190 -11.22 -4.61 2.73
C LEU A 190 -10.52 -4.49 4.09
N PRO A 191 -9.33 -5.06 4.26
CA PRO A 191 -8.53 -4.82 5.47
C PRO A 191 -8.09 -3.36 5.59
N ASP A 192 -8.04 -2.88 6.83
CA ASP A 192 -7.44 -1.58 7.13
C ASP A 192 -5.95 -1.54 6.78
N ASN A 193 -5.48 -0.35 6.49
CA ASN A 193 -4.08 -0.05 6.23
C ASN A 193 -3.49 -0.65 4.95
N ILE A 194 -4.23 -1.43 4.16
CA ILE A 194 -3.75 -1.79 2.82
C ILE A 194 -3.69 -0.54 1.93
N SER A 195 -2.86 -0.59 0.91
CA SER A 195 -2.75 0.48 -0.10
C SER A 195 -3.24 0.01 -1.46
N LEU A 196 -3.97 0.86 -2.16
CA LEU A 196 -4.54 0.62 -3.48
C LEU A 196 -3.96 1.59 -4.51
N GLY A 197 -3.86 1.17 -5.76
CA GLY A 197 -3.37 1.98 -6.86
C GLY A 197 -1.85 2.01 -6.98
N LYS A 198 -1.32 3.05 -7.62
CA LYS A 198 0.12 3.17 -7.87
C LYS A 198 0.90 3.56 -6.61
N ARG A 199 2.16 3.12 -6.55
CA ARG A 199 3.07 3.36 -5.42
C ARG A 199 2.53 2.82 -4.08
N LYS A 200 1.68 1.80 -4.13
CA LYS A 200 1.12 1.11 -2.95
C LYS A 200 2.21 0.52 -2.05
N SER A 201 3.35 0.11 -2.62
CA SER A 201 4.49 -0.42 -1.85
C SER A 201 5.13 0.59 -0.88
N ILE A 202 4.97 1.89 -1.13
CA ILE A 202 5.46 2.98 -0.25
C ILE A 202 4.31 3.70 0.48
N GLY A 203 3.19 3.01 0.66
CA GLY A 203 2.09 3.46 1.50
C GLY A 203 1.15 4.51 0.90
N LEU A 204 1.29 4.84 -0.40
CA LEU A 204 0.33 5.71 -1.07
C LEU A 204 -0.97 4.94 -1.39
N GLY A 205 -2.10 5.66 -1.35
CA GLY A 205 -3.43 5.04 -1.46
C GLY A 205 -3.82 4.16 -0.29
N ARG A 206 -3.28 4.42 0.93
CA ARG A 206 -3.64 3.71 2.15
C ARG A 206 -5.07 4.02 2.54
N ILE A 207 -5.85 2.98 2.80
CA ILE A 207 -7.25 3.09 3.20
C ILE A 207 -7.45 2.77 4.68
N LYS A 208 -8.51 3.35 5.25
CA LYS A 208 -9.02 3.05 6.60
C LYS A 208 -10.53 3.01 6.58
N LYS A 209 -11.12 2.02 7.24
CA LYS A 209 -12.56 1.90 7.44
C LYS A 209 -13.07 3.03 8.36
N ILE A 210 -14.26 3.58 8.07
CA ILE A 210 -14.93 4.65 8.83
C ILE A 210 -16.38 4.26 9.15
#